data_3da2aacf2ef119df5b14030e2369c1dc
#
_entry.id   3da2aacf2ef119df5b14030e2369c1dc
#
_cell.length_a   1.000
_cell.length_b   1.000
_cell.length_c   1.000
_cell.angle_alpha   90.00
_cell.angle_beta   90.00
_cell.angle_gamma   90.00
#
_symmetry.space_group_name_H-M   'P 1'
#
loop_
_entity.id
_entity.type
_entity.pdbx_description
1 polymer ?
#
loop_
_entity_poly.entity_id
_entity_poly.type
_entity_poly.pdbx_seq_one_letter_code
_entity_poly.pdbx_strand_id
1 'polypeptide(L)'
;MKVNEENPLGSEKISRLLHDFALPSIIAMLVGALYNIVDQFFIGRSVGMYGNAATNVALPLTTVCTALGLLFGVGGASNFNLKLGAGKREEAAKYIGNAITLLVGSGVVLAVFVLVFLKPLMIAFGATDIVLKYALIFAGINCLGFPFLILGTGGSTLVRADGSPKYSMICMLTGAFINLILNPLFVFVMDWGIAGSASATVIGQVVSGIMVAGYLRKFKTLPLSKNDLLPNWERSRLISALGAASCFNQFAIMVVQITLNNTLTHYGADSINGSEIPLACSGIITKVNMIYFSIIIGLSQGLQPIVSFNYGAKKYRRVIEAYRLTLLIGTVVSIIAFACFQLFPRQIIGFFGEGSEAYYQFAEEYFRIYLFFTFLDCIQPISSNFFTSIGKATKGIILSLTRQIIFLLPLIVILPLFYGINGVMYAGMTADFAAAVLAAYLGWREVQLMRSWMKADK
;
A
#
# COMPACT_ATOMS: atom_id res chain seq x y z
N MET A 1 40.72 -4.68 9.95
CA MET A 1 39.58 -4.65 10.87
C MET A 1 38.64 -5.78 10.50
N LYS A 2 38.37 -6.70 11.43
CA LYS A 2 37.53 -7.88 11.26
C LYS A 2 36.08 -7.42 11.00
N VAL A 3 35.55 -7.59 9.80
CA VAL A 3 34.13 -7.49 9.49
C VAL A 3 33.76 -8.69 8.64
N ASN A 4 33.73 -9.83 9.30
CA ASN A 4 33.12 -11.06 8.80
C ASN A 4 31.97 -11.47 9.75
N GLU A 5 31.16 -10.52 10.22
CA GLU A 5 29.83 -10.86 10.66
C GLU A 5 28.98 -10.99 9.39
N GLU A 6 28.69 -12.22 9.03
CA GLU A 6 27.76 -12.50 7.92
C GLU A 6 26.45 -11.79 8.21
N ASN A 7 26.01 -10.94 7.28
CA ASN A 7 24.74 -10.23 7.41
C ASN A 7 23.62 -11.25 7.67
N PRO A 8 22.82 -11.10 8.75
CA PRO A 8 21.75 -12.04 9.13
C PRO A 8 20.82 -12.44 7.97
N LEU A 9 20.56 -11.51 7.02
CA LEU A 9 19.76 -11.79 5.83
C LEU A 9 20.32 -12.93 4.97
N GLY A 10 21.65 -13.12 4.99
CA GLY A 10 22.35 -14.14 4.20
C GLY A 10 22.65 -15.45 4.95
N SER A 11 22.51 -15.49 6.27
CA SER A 11 22.94 -16.62 7.11
C SER A 11 21.82 -17.24 7.94
N GLU A 12 20.92 -16.45 8.53
CA GLU A 12 19.85 -16.96 9.39
C GLU A 12 18.79 -17.78 8.63
N LYS A 13 18.04 -18.62 9.37
CA LYS A 13 16.94 -19.43 8.81
C LYS A 13 15.87 -18.52 8.18
N ILE A 14 15.41 -18.86 6.98
CA ILE A 14 14.41 -18.06 6.23
C ILE A 14 13.11 -17.90 7.01
N SER A 15 12.65 -18.95 7.70
CA SER A 15 11.42 -18.87 8.51
C SER A 15 11.51 -17.84 9.63
N ARG A 16 12.67 -17.76 10.31
CA ARG A 16 12.90 -16.76 11.37
C ARG A 16 12.99 -15.37 10.80
N LEU A 17 13.76 -15.17 9.73
CA LEU A 17 13.84 -13.88 9.05
C LEU A 17 12.47 -13.41 8.59
N LEU A 18 11.69 -14.28 7.96
CA LEU A 18 10.37 -13.92 7.49
C LEU A 18 9.45 -13.52 8.66
N HIS A 19 9.47 -14.23 9.77
CA HIS A 19 8.74 -13.86 10.98
C HIS A 19 9.18 -12.47 11.51
N ASP A 20 10.48 -12.25 11.63
CA ASP A 20 11.03 -11.02 12.22
C ASP A 20 10.80 -9.78 11.35
N PHE A 21 10.66 -9.93 10.03
CA PHE A 21 10.40 -8.85 9.09
C PHE A 21 8.91 -8.70 8.74
N ALA A 22 8.18 -9.80 8.57
CA ALA A 22 6.80 -9.75 8.16
C ALA A 22 5.85 -9.36 9.30
N LEU A 23 6.03 -9.92 10.51
CA LEU A 23 5.12 -9.63 11.62
C LEU A 23 5.05 -8.14 11.96
N PRO A 24 6.17 -7.41 12.14
CA PRO A 24 6.11 -5.95 12.34
C PRO A 24 5.46 -5.21 11.16
N SER A 25 5.72 -5.66 9.93
CA SER A 25 5.12 -5.04 8.75
C SER A 25 3.61 -5.25 8.67
N ILE A 26 3.13 -6.44 9.01
CA ILE A 26 1.69 -6.76 9.09
C ILE A 26 1.02 -5.90 10.15
N ILE A 27 1.58 -5.81 11.35
CA ILE A 27 1.03 -4.99 12.44
C ILE A 27 0.95 -3.52 12.01
N ALA A 28 2.00 -2.98 11.40
CA ALA A 28 2.01 -1.61 10.92
C ALA A 28 0.93 -1.35 9.86
N MET A 29 0.75 -2.27 8.90
CA MET A 29 -0.27 -2.16 7.86
C MET A 29 -1.69 -2.28 8.42
N LEU A 30 -1.93 -3.23 9.33
CA LEU A 30 -3.23 -3.39 9.98
C LEU A 30 -3.63 -2.16 10.80
N VAL A 31 -2.72 -1.65 11.61
CA VAL A 31 -2.98 -0.44 12.41
C VAL A 31 -3.22 0.77 11.51
N GLY A 32 -2.47 0.89 10.41
CA GLY A 32 -2.71 1.92 9.40
C GLY A 32 -4.10 1.82 8.76
N ALA A 33 -4.56 0.61 8.46
CA ALA A 33 -5.90 0.39 7.91
C ALA A 33 -7.00 0.74 8.92
N LEU A 34 -6.88 0.28 10.17
CA LEU A 34 -7.83 0.58 11.23
C LEU A 34 -7.86 2.08 11.55
N TYR A 35 -6.71 2.72 11.59
CA TYR A 35 -6.58 4.16 11.78
C TYR A 35 -7.39 4.94 10.74
N ASN A 36 -7.27 4.61 9.45
CA ASN A 36 -8.03 5.29 8.40
C ASN A 36 -9.56 5.17 8.60
N ILE A 37 -10.04 4.03 9.07
CA ILE A 37 -11.47 3.80 9.35
C ILE A 37 -11.93 4.69 10.52
N VAL A 38 -11.12 4.76 11.59
CA VAL A 38 -11.44 5.54 12.80
C VAL A 38 -11.39 7.05 12.52
N ASP A 39 -10.42 7.51 11.72
CA ASP A 39 -10.30 8.92 11.33
C ASP A 39 -11.54 9.41 10.59
N GLN A 40 -12.03 8.64 9.61
CA GLN A 40 -13.27 8.94 8.90
C GLN A 40 -14.49 8.97 9.82
N PHE A 41 -14.54 8.12 10.84
CA PHE A 41 -15.60 8.12 11.83
C PHE A 41 -15.63 9.44 12.63
N PHE A 42 -14.47 9.93 13.10
CA PHE A 42 -14.39 11.19 13.84
C PHE A 42 -14.81 12.39 12.99
N ILE A 43 -14.35 12.47 11.75
CA ILE A 43 -14.72 13.53 10.82
C ILE A 43 -16.23 13.52 10.53
N GLY A 44 -16.78 12.36 10.28
CA GLY A 44 -18.23 12.20 10.04
C GLY A 44 -19.10 12.63 11.23
N ARG A 45 -18.63 12.39 12.44
CA ARG A 45 -19.33 12.80 13.67
C ARG A 45 -19.23 14.29 13.98
N SER A 46 -18.14 14.94 13.60
CA SER A 46 -17.88 16.35 13.95
C SER A 46 -18.39 17.35 12.92
N VAL A 47 -18.08 17.11 11.66
CA VAL A 47 -18.39 18.04 10.54
C VAL A 47 -19.55 17.50 9.70
N GLY A 48 -19.93 16.25 9.94
CA GLY A 48 -21.01 15.59 9.21
C GLY A 48 -20.66 15.27 7.75
N MET A 49 -21.66 15.27 6.89
CA MET A 49 -21.57 14.91 5.48
C MET A 49 -20.57 15.74 4.70
N TYR A 50 -20.51 17.05 4.95
CA TYR A 50 -19.59 17.96 4.24
C TYR A 50 -18.12 17.72 4.60
N GLY A 51 -17.84 17.31 5.83
CA GLY A 51 -16.49 16.95 6.26
C GLY A 51 -15.99 15.69 5.53
N ASN A 52 -16.80 14.64 5.49
CA ASN A 52 -16.48 13.43 4.74
C ASN A 52 -16.33 13.69 3.24
N ALA A 53 -17.19 14.54 2.66
CA ALA A 53 -17.06 14.93 1.26
C ALA A 53 -15.73 15.67 1.01
N ALA A 54 -15.33 16.58 1.89
CA ALA A 54 -14.09 17.33 1.77
C ALA A 54 -12.84 16.42 1.85
N THR A 55 -12.83 15.43 2.76
CA THR A 55 -11.73 14.46 2.83
C THR A 55 -11.65 13.58 1.59
N ASN A 56 -12.80 13.18 1.02
CA ASN A 56 -12.85 12.41 -0.22
C ASN A 56 -12.31 13.21 -1.41
N VAL A 57 -12.64 14.49 -1.51
CA VAL A 57 -12.09 15.38 -2.54
C VAL A 57 -10.57 15.55 -2.39
N ALA A 58 -10.05 15.57 -1.16
CA ALA A 58 -8.60 15.68 -0.90
C ALA A 58 -7.85 14.33 -1.03
N LEU A 59 -8.54 13.20 -1.11
CA LEU A 59 -7.95 11.85 -1.17
C LEU A 59 -6.88 11.68 -2.28
N PRO A 60 -7.05 12.20 -3.50
CA PRO A 60 -6.03 12.10 -4.54
C PRO A 60 -4.67 12.65 -4.11
N LEU A 61 -4.62 13.70 -3.29
CA LEU A 61 -3.37 14.28 -2.81
C LEU A 61 -2.60 13.31 -1.90
N THR A 62 -3.29 12.68 -0.96
CA THR A 62 -2.68 11.68 -0.07
C THR A 62 -2.26 10.41 -0.83
N THR A 63 -3.02 10.05 -1.87
CA THR A 63 -2.66 8.94 -2.77
C THR A 63 -1.36 9.24 -3.51
N VAL A 64 -1.19 10.45 -4.05
CA VAL A 64 0.08 10.88 -4.69
C VAL A 64 1.23 10.86 -3.70
N CYS A 65 1.05 11.34 -2.46
CA CYS A 65 2.08 11.27 -1.42
C CYS A 65 2.51 9.82 -1.15
N THR A 66 1.55 8.91 -0.95
CA THR A 66 1.83 7.49 -0.72
C THR A 66 2.52 6.86 -1.93
N ALA A 67 2.07 7.17 -3.14
CA ALA A 67 2.65 6.69 -4.37
C ALA A 67 4.12 7.11 -4.51
N LEU A 68 4.46 8.38 -4.25
CA LEU A 68 5.83 8.89 -4.25
C LEU A 68 6.68 8.27 -3.14
N GLY A 69 6.12 8.11 -1.94
CA GLY A 69 6.78 7.41 -0.84
C GLY A 69 7.18 5.99 -1.21
N LEU A 70 6.26 5.24 -1.82
CA LEU A 70 6.52 3.87 -2.28
C LEU A 70 7.47 3.84 -3.49
N LEU A 71 7.34 4.79 -4.43
CA LEU A 71 8.22 4.89 -5.60
C LEU A 71 9.69 4.94 -5.19
N PHE A 72 10.04 5.87 -4.31
CA PHE A 72 11.42 6.08 -3.92
C PHE A 72 11.85 5.19 -2.75
N GLY A 73 10.93 4.84 -1.85
CA GLY A 73 11.20 3.96 -0.71
C GLY A 73 11.44 2.52 -1.12
N VAL A 74 10.50 1.90 -1.85
CA VAL A 74 10.61 0.51 -2.33
C VAL A 74 11.75 0.36 -3.32
N GLY A 75 11.86 1.31 -4.27
CA GLY A 75 12.93 1.30 -5.26
C GLY A 75 14.32 1.48 -4.63
N GLY A 76 14.46 2.40 -3.67
CA GLY A 76 15.70 2.61 -2.91
C GLY A 76 16.09 1.37 -2.10
N ALA A 77 15.15 0.82 -1.34
CA ALA A 77 15.35 -0.37 -0.53
C ALA A 77 15.77 -1.60 -1.34
N SER A 78 15.11 -1.84 -2.49
CA SER A 78 15.44 -2.97 -3.36
C SER A 78 16.83 -2.84 -3.95
N ASN A 79 17.17 -1.68 -4.52
CA ASN A 79 18.52 -1.43 -5.08
C ASN A 79 19.59 -1.53 -3.98
N PHE A 80 19.34 -0.95 -2.80
CA PHE A 80 20.24 -1.05 -1.66
C PHE A 80 20.59 -2.50 -1.32
N ASN A 81 19.57 -3.32 -1.07
CA ASN A 81 19.78 -4.71 -0.66
C ASN A 81 20.39 -5.57 -1.78
N LEU A 82 20.04 -5.32 -3.06
CA LEU A 82 20.68 -5.98 -4.20
C LEU A 82 22.19 -5.67 -4.26
N LYS A 83 22.57 -4.41 -4.09
CA LYS A 83 23.99 -4.00 -4.10
C LYS A 83 24.73 -4.47 -2.86
N LEU A 84 24.09 -4.42 -1.69
CA LEU A 84 24.65 -4.90 -0.44
C LEU A 84 24.90 -6.42 -0.50
N GLY A 85 23.97 -7.19 -1.02
CA GLY A 85 24.12 -8.62 -1.24
C GLY A 85 25.22 -8.97 -2.22
N ALA A 86 25.41 -8.15 -3.26
CA ALA A 86 26.52 -8.26 -4.22
C ALA A 86 27.89 -7.82 -3.66
N GLY A 87 27.97 -7.42 -2.39
CA GLY A 87 29.20 -6.96 -1.75
C GLY A 87 29.61 -5.51 -2.08
N LYS A 88 28.78 -4.76 -2.86
CA LYS A 88 29.08 -3.40 -3.32
C LYS A 88 28.57 -2.35 -2.33
N ARG A 89 29.19 -2.28 -1.15
CA ARG A 89 28.75 -1.44 -0.02
C ARG A 89 28.67 0.06 -0.36
N GLU A 90 29.65 0.61 -1.05
CA GLU A 90 29.66 2.03 -1.42
C GLU A 90 28.53 2.38 -2.41
N GLU A 91 28.26 1.51 -3.39
CA GLU A 91 27.13 1.70 -4.29
C GLU A 91 25.81 1.63 -3.52
N ALA A 92 25.67 0.68 -2.58
CA ALA A 92 24.49 0.54 -1.75
C ALA A 92 24.21 1.82 -0.94
N ALA A 93 25.23 2.42 -0.30
CA ALA A 93 25.09 3.69 0.43
C ALA A 93 24.57 4.82 -0.48
N LYS A 94 25.10 4.92 -1.69
CA LYS A 94 24.66 5.92 -2.68
C LYS A 94 23.21 5.76 -3.11
N TYR A 95 22.67 4.53 -3.19
CA TYR A 95 21.24 4.31 -3.47
C TYR A 95 20.34 4.76 -2.31
N ILE A 96 20.74 4.50 -1.05
CA ILE A 96 20.01 5.00 0.12
C ILE A 96 20.03 6.53 0.16
N GLY A 97 21.20 7.15 0.01
CA GLY A 97 21.31 8.61 0.02
C GLY A 97 20.44 9.27 -1.06
N ASN A 98 20.49 8.76 -2.31
CA ASN A 98 19.62 9.25 -3.38
C ASN A 98 18.13 9.04 -3.07
N ALA A 99 17.73 7.89 -2.51
CA ALA A 99 16.34 7.64 -2.14
C ALA A 99 15.85 8.65 -1.08
N ILE A 100 16.66 8.95 -0.06
CA ILE A 100 16.34 9.96 0.98
C ILE A 100 16.14 11.33 0.31
N THR A 101 17.03 11.75 -0.56
CA THR A 101 16.96 13.04 -1.25
C THR A 101 15.69 13.12 -2.12
N LEU A 102 15.34 12.04 -2.82
CA LEU A 102 14.13 11.98 -3.64
C LEU A 102 12.86 12.02 -2.78
N LEU A 103 12.84 11.33 -1.64
CA LEU A 103 11.71 11.35 -0.71
C LEU A 103 11.46 12.75 -0.15
N VAL A 104 12.50 13.40 0.36
CA VAL A 104 12.39 14.75 0.93
C VAL A 104 12.10 15.77 -0.17
N GLY A 105 12.84 15.73 -1.27
CA GLY A 105 12.70 16.66 -2.38
C GLY A 105 11.32 16.60 -3.03
N SER A 106 10.81 15.40 -3.33
CA SER A 106 9.47 15.24 -3.90
C SER A 106 8.38 15.71 -2.94
N GLY A 107 8.56 15.49 -1.64
CA GLY A 107 7.62 15.96 -0.62
C GLY A 107 7.52 17.48 -0.55
N VAL A 108 8.65 18.16 -0.56
CA VAL A 108 8.70 19.64 -0.58
C VAL A 108 8.12 20.19 -1.87
N VAL A 109 8.54 19.64 -3.02
CA VAL A 109 8.03 20.07 -4.33
C VAL A 109 6.53 19.89 -4.42
N LEU A 110 6.00 18.72 -3.99
CA LEU A 110 4.57 18.47 -4.01
C LEU A 110 3.81 19.41 -3.08
N ALA A 111 4.33 19.64 -1.85
CA ALA A 111 3.69 20.56 -0.91
C ALA A 111 3.60 21.98 -1.47
N VAL A 112 4.68 22.49 -2.04
CA VAL A 112 4.70 23.84 -2.68
C VAL A 112 3.74 23.89 -3.86
N PHE A 113 3.78 22.88 -4.74
CA PHE A 113 2.89 22.80 -5.90
C PHE A 113 1.41 22.82 -5.49
N VAL A 114 1.05 21.98 -4.52
CA VAL A 114 -0.34 21.90 -4.06
C VAL A 114 -0.76 23.18 -3.35
N LEU A 115 0.09 23.82 -2.54
CA LEU A 115 -0.24 25.11 -1.90
C LEU A 115 -0.50 26.21 -2.92
N VAL A 116 0.29 26.28 -4.00
CA VAL A 116 0.12 27.28 -5.07
C VAL A 116 -1.18 27.05 -5.86
N PHE A 117 -1.49 25.77 -6.15
CA PHE A 117 -2.64 25.40 -6.97
C PHE A 117 -3.80 24.80 -6.16
N LEU A 118 -3.89 25.07 -4.85
CA LEU A 118 -4.82 24.40 -3.94
C LEU A 118 -6.28 24.53 -4.40
N LYS A 119 -6.75 25.74 -4.67
CA LYS A 119 -8.13 25.98 -5.10
C LYS A 119 -8.47 25.34 -6.46
N PRO A 120 -7.67 25.53 -7.53
CA PRO A 120 -7.90 24.85 -8.81
C PRO A 120 -7.93 23.32 -8.68
N LEU A 121 -7.03 22.73 -7.86
CA LEU A 121 -6.99 21.29 -7.65
C LEU A 121 -8.25 20.77 -6.95
N MET A 122 -8.73 21.44 -5.91
CA MET A 122 -9.95 21.01 -5.21
C MET A 122 -11.18 21.08 -6.13
N ILE A 123 -11.29 22.12 -6.97
CA ILE A 123 -12.35 22.22 -7.97
C ILE A 123 -12.23 21.09 -9.02
N ALA A 124 -11.01 20.83 -9.51
CA ALA A 124 -10.76 19.77 -10.49
C ALA A 124 -11.08 18.37 -9.92
N PHE A 125 -10.92 18.17 -8.61
CA PHE A 125 -11.26 16.93 -7.91
C PHE A 125 -12.75 16.81 -7.53
N GLY A 126 -13.57 17.80 -7.94
CA GLY A 126 -15.02 17.74 -7.82
C GLY A 126 -15.59 18.42 -6.55
N ALA A 127 -14.87 19.36 -5.93
CA ALA A 127 -15.42 20.13 -4.83
C ALA A 127 -16.57 21.03 -5.30
N THR A 128 -17.74 20.85 -4.69
CA THR A 128 -18.87 21.81 -4.84
C THR A 128 -18.60 23.06 -4.00
N ASP A 129 -19.30 24.18 -4.27
CA ASP A 129 -19.07 25.45 -3.57
C ASP A 129 -19.14 25.33 -2.04
N ILE A 130 -20.03 24.48 -1.51
CA ILE A 130 -20.18 24.24 -0.07
C ILE A 130 -18.98 23.43 0.46
N VAL A 131 -18.59 22.36 -0.24
CA VAL A 131 -17.51 21.45 0.14
C VAL A 131 -16.14 22.10 -0.02
N LEU A 132 -16.00 23.03 -0.99
CA LEU A 132 -14.73 23.68 -1.31
C LEU A 132 -14.12 24.37 -0.09
N LYS A 133 -14.92 25.06 0.73
CA LYS A 133 -14.44 25.72 1.95
C LYS A 133 -13.77 24.74 2.90
N TYR A 134 -14.39 23.59 3.15
CA TYR A 134 -13.85 22.55 4.03
C TYR A 134 -12.64 21.85 3.40
N ALA A 135 -12.69 21.59 2.09
CA ALA A 135 -11.60 20.96 1.35
C ALA A 135 -10.33 21.82 1.33
N LEU A 136 -10.47 23.14 1.18
CA LEU A 136 -9.34 24.08 1.22
C LEU A 136 -8.67 24.12 2.60
N ILE A 137 -9.45 24.10 3.68
CA ILE A 137 -8.92 24.05 5.05
C ILE A 137 -8.19 22.73 5.27
N PHE A 138 -8.85 21.60 4.97
CA PHE A 138 -8.30 20.27 5.18
C PHE A 138 -7.03 20.03 4.37
N ALA A 139 -7.08 20.23 3.07
CA ALA A 139 -5.95 20.02 2.18
C ALA A 139 -4.81 21.03 2.42
N GLY A 140 -5.12 22.30 2.74
CA GLY A 140 -4.14 23.32 3.04
C GLY A 140 -3.30 22.97 4.27
N ILE A 141 -3.94 22.48 5.35
CA ILE A 141 -3.23 22.02 6.55
C ILE A 141 -2.42 20.76 6.23
N ASN A 142 -3.03 19.77 5.57
CA ASN A 142 -2.36 18.50 5.23
C ASN A 142 -1.13 18.68 4.34
N CYS A 143 -1.10 19.70 3.47
CA CYS A 143 0.08 20.00 2.64
C CYS A 143 1.36 20.21 3.45
N LEU A 144 1.26 20.75 4.67
CA LEU A 144 2.40 20.93 5.56
C LEU A 144 2.98 19.59 6.04
N GLY A 145 2.14 18.56 6.07
CA GLY A 145 2.51 17.18 6.42
C GLY A 145 3.12 16.38 5.27
N PHE A 146 2.97 16.78 4.01
CA PHE A 146 3.38 15.96 2.85
C PHE A 146 4.85 15.54 2.83
N PRO A 147 5.84 16.40 3.13
CA PRO A 147 7.23 15.98 3.19
C PRO A 147 7.45 14.87 4.23
N PHE A 148 6.77 14.99 5.38
CA PHE A 148 6.88 14.01 6.46
C PHE A 148 6.10 12.73 6.16
N LEU A 149 4.95 12.81 5.50
CA LEU A 149 4.18 11.65 5.06
C LEU A 149 4.96 10.82 4.04
N ILE A 150 5.55 11.47 3.03
CA ILE A 150 6.36 10.81 1.99
C ILE A 150 7.61 10.19 2.61
N LEU A 151 8.31 10.94 3.48
CA LEU A 151 9.47 10.44 4.20
C LEU A 151 9.09 9.32 5.18
N GLY A 152 7.99 9.44 5.90
CA GLY A 152 7.48 8.41 6.80
C GLY A 152 7.19 7.11 6.07
N THR A 153 6.45 7.18 4.96
CA THR A 153 6.06 6.01 4.16
C THR A 153 7.28 5.36 3.48
N GLY A 154 8.03 6.13 2.70
CA GLY A 154 9.18 5.61 1.95
C GLY A 154 10.38 5.31 2.83
N GLY A 155 10.66 6.16 3.79
CA GLY A 155 11.77 5.98 4.73
C GLY A 155 11.57 4.78 5.65
N SER A 156 10.33 4.46 6.05
CA SER A 156 10.02 3.22 6.78
C SER A 156 10.45 1.97 5.99
N THR A 157 10.34 2.00 4.66
CA THR A 157 10.82 0.91 3.80
C THR A 157 12.35 0.82 3.81
N LEU A 158 13.05 1.97 3.82
CA LEU A 158 14.51 2.03 3.94
C LEU A 158 15.00 1.54 5.31
N VAL A 159 14.32 1.92 6.39
CA VAL A 159 14.60 1.44 7.77
C VAL A 159 14.47 -0.07 7.86
N ARG A 160 13.44 -0.62 7.23
CA ARG A 160 13.21 -2.07 7.15
C ARG A 160 14.30 -2.78 6.35
N ALA A 161 14.73 -2.18 5.24
CA ALA A 161 15.83 -2.68 4.41
C ALA A 161 17.17 -2.71 5.15
N ASP A 162 17.38 -1.80 6.11
CA ASP A 162 18.56 -1.75 7.00
C ASP A 162 18.49 -2.76 8.17
N GLY A 163 17.55 -3.70 8.14
CA GLY A 163 17.42 -4.74 9.17
C GLY A 163 16.72 -4.29 10.45
N SER A 164 15.94 -3.22 10.42
CA SER A 164 15.21 -2.70 11.59
C SER A 164 13.68 -2.64 11.40
N PRO A 165 13.02 -3.77 11.07
CA PRO A 165 11.58 -3.79 10.82
C PRO A 165 10.74 -3.38 12.04
N LYS A 166 11.18 -3.72 13.26
CA LYS A 166 10.51 -3.31 14.50
C LYS A 166 10.53 -1.79 14.68
N TYR A 167 11.64 -1.13 14.37
CA TYR A 167 11.71 0.33 14.46
C TYR A 167 10.82 0.99 13.41
N SER A 168 10.80 0.47 12.18
CA SER A 168 9.88 0.91 11.12
C SER A 168 8.42 0.83 11.58
N MET A 169 8.03 -0.29 12.21
CA MET A 169 6.70 -0.45 12.81
C MET A 169 6.43 0.60 13.89
N ILE A 170 7.35 0.79 14.83
CA ILE A 170 7.19 1.77 15.93
C ILE A 170 6.97 3.19 15.36
N CYS A 171 7.72 3.61 14.33
CA CYS A 171 7.52 4.92 13.71
C CYS A 171 6.09 5.09 13.16
N MET A 172 5.57 4.07 12.47
CA MET A 172 4.22 4.11 11.91
C MET A 172 3.15 4.09 13.00
N LEU A 173 3.31 3.22 14.00
CA LEU A 173 2.37 3.12 15.13
C LEU A 173 2.34 4.41 15.96
N THR A 174 3.49 5.04 16.21
CA THR A 174 3.56 6.29 16.97
C THR A 174 2.77 7.40 16.28
N GLY A 175 2.93 7.56 14.96
CA GLY A 175 2.15 8.54 14.19
C GLY A 175 0.64 8.29 14.25
N ALA A 176 0.22 7.03 14.06
CA ALA A 176 -1.18 6.62 14.13
C ALA A 176 -1.77 6.83 15.54
N PHE A 177 -1.00 6.50 16.58
CA PHE A 177 -1.44 6.64 17.97
C PHE A 177 -1.60 8.10 18.40
N ILE A 178 -0.65 8.95 18.01
CA ILE A 178 -0.74 10.40 18.25
C ILE A 178 -1.99 10.97 17.58
N ASN A 179 -2.25 10.63 16.34
CA ASN A 179 -3.45 11.08 15.67
C ASN A 179 -4.73 10.57 16.37
N LEU A 180 -4.76 9.30 16.77
CA LEU A 180 -5.91 8.70 17.46
C LEU A 180 -6.26 9.43 18.77
N ILE A 181 -5.26 9.97 19.47
CA ILE A 181 -5.46 10.75 20.71
C ILE A 181 -5.80 12.21 20.38
N LEU A 182 -5.06 12.85 19.47
CA LEU A 182 -5.23 14.28 19.17
C LEU A 182 -6.49 14.56 18.35
N ASN A 183 -6.94 13.64 17.53
CA ASN A 183 -8.10 13.84 16.68
C ASN A 183 -9.36 14.13 17.52
N PRO A 184 -9.81 13.26 18.45
CA PRO A 184 -10.96 13.57 19.30
C PRO A 184 -10.73 14.79 20.20
N LEU A 185 -9.51 15.04 20.65
CA LEU A 185 -9.19 16.22 21.45
C LEU A 185 -9.42 17.53 20.65
N PHE A 186 -8.86 17.63 19.46
CA PHE A 186 -8.99 18.83 18.63
C PHE A 186 -10.37 18.99 18.02
N VAL A 187 -11.02 17.88 17.69
CA VAL A 187 -12.31 17.87 17.00
C VAL A 187 -13.46 18.13 17.99
N PHE A 188 -13.50 17.43 19.14
CA PHE A 188 -14.64 17.48 20.04
C PHE A 188 -14.41 18.36 21.27
N VAL A 189 -13.17 18.40 21.81
CA VAL A 189 -12.90 19.19 23.04
C VAL A 189 -12.56 20.65 22.68
N MET A 190 -11.75 20.85 21.65
CA MET A 190 -11.34 22.19 21.21
C MET A 190 -12.27 22.78 20.13
N ASP A 191 -13.21 21.99 19.61
CA ASP A 191 -14.21 22.37 18.58
C ASP A 191 -13.58 22.97 17.30
N TRP A 192 -12.42 22.46 16.90
CA TRP A 192 -11.75 22.90 15.66
C TRP A 192 -12.32 22.25 14.40
N GLY A 193 -13.26 21.32 14.53
CA GLY A 193 -13.90 20.64 13.42
C GLY A 193 -12.88 20.00 12.47
N ILE A 194 -13.01 20.26 11.16
CA ILE A 194 -12.16 19.68 10.12
C ILE A 194 -10.69 20.13 10.22
N ALA A 195 -10.45 21.36 10.68
CA ALA A 195 -9.09 21.85 10.92
C ALA A 195 -8.40 21.08 12.04
N GLY A 196 -9.15 20.68 13.06
CA GLY A 196 -8.66 19.85 14.16
C GLY A 196 -8.20 18.47 13.68
N SER A 197 -9.03 17.79 12.88
CA SER A 197 -8.67 16.50 12.30
C SER A 197 -7.44 16.59 11.39
N ALA A 198 -7.39 17.58 10.50
CA ALA A 198 -6.22 17.80 9.64
C ALA A 198 -4.95 18.07 10.46
N SER A 199 -5.04 18.89 11.52
CA SER A 199 -3.91 19.20 12.38
C SER A 199 -3.41 17.97 13.15
N ALA A 200 -4.31 17.14 13.69
CA ALA A 200 -3.95 15.89 14.36
C ALA A 200 -3.22 14.94 13.40
N THR A 201 -3.69 14.84 12.15
CA THR A 201 -3.07 14.04 11.11
C THR A 201 -1.66 14.53 10.78
N VAL A 202 -1.47 15.84 10.59
CA VAL A 202 -0.16 16.43 10.29
C VAL A 202 0.81 16.21 11.45
N ILE A 203 0.39 16.42 12.70
CA ILE A 203 1.26 16.18 13.87
C ILE A 203 1.72 14.72 13.91
N GLY A 204 0.81 13.76 13.70
CA GLY A 204 1.16 12.33 13.62
C GLY A 204 2.19 12.04 12.53
N GLN A 205 2.00 12.61 11.33
CA GLN A 205 2.92 12.48 10.19
C GLN A 205 4.30 13.11 10.50
N VAL A 206 4.32 14.30 11.09
CA VAL A 206 5.55 15.00 11.46
C VAL A 206 6.36 14.17 12.47
N VAL A 207 5.72 13.66 13.52
CA VAL A 207 6.43 12.84 14.54
C VAL A 207 6.97 11.56 13.90
N SER A 208 6.16 10.83 13.14
CA SER A 208 6.60 9.64 12.43
C SER A 208 7.76 9.95 11.47
N GLY A 209 7.65 11.00 10.67
CA GLY A 209 8.67 11.44 9.73
C GLY A 209 9.99 11.85 10.42
N ILE A 210 9.93 12.54 11.56
CA ILE A 210 11.11 12.90 12.35
C ILE A 210 11.79 11.66 12.95
N MET A 211 11.01 10.68 13.45
CA MET A 211 11.57 9.41 13.95
C MET A 211 12.31 8.66 12.84
N VAL A 212 11.72 8.58 11.64
CA VAL A 212 12.35 7.97 10.46
C VAL A 212 13.61 8.74 10.06
N ALA A 213 13.56 10.08 9.98
CA ALA A 213 14.73 10.92 9.68
C ALA A 213 15.87 10.74 10.71
N GLY A 214 15.50 10.62 11.99
CA GLY A 214 16.46 10.36 13.07
C GLY A 214 17.20 9.04 12.89
N TYR A 215 16.48 7.98 12.46
CA TYR A 215 17.10 6.70 12.15
C TYR A 215 18.00 6.78 10.90
N LEU A 216 17.53 7.41 9.83
CA LEU A 216 18.28 7.51 8.58
C LEU A 216 19.60 8.26 8.74
N ARG A 217 19.72 9.17 9.70
CA ARG A 217 20.99 9.81 10.06
C ARG A 217 22.01 8.86 10.68
N LYS A 218 21.54 7.76 11.31
CA LYS A 218 22.36 6.75 11.98
C LYS A 218 22.09 5.37 11.39
N PHE A 219 22.15 5.27 10.06
CA PHE A 219 21.92 4.03 9.34
C PHE A 219 22.88 2.94 9.83
N LYS A 220 22.36 1.75 10.17
CA LYS A 220 23.13 0.74 10.92
C LYS A 220 24.15 0.00 10.08
N THR A 221 23.72 -0.41 8.88
CA THR A 221 24.53 -1.29 8.02
C THR A 221 25.71 -0.56 7.39
N LEU A 222 25.53 0.72 7.05
CA LEU A 222 26.54 1.54 6.35
C LEU A 222 26.48 2.99 6.85
N PRO A 223 27.63 3.62 7.15
CA PRO A 223 27.66 5.06 7.40
C PRO A 223 27.33 5.80 6.11
N LEU A 224 26.37 6.72 6.16
CA LEU A 224 26.03 7.60 5.05
C LEU A 224 26.87 8.88 5.09
N SER A 225 27.50 9.22 4.00
CA SER A 225 28.23 10.48 3.82
C SER A 225 27.34 11.54 3.15
N LYS A 226 27.71 12.83 3.29
CA LYS A 226 26.99 13.91 2.58
C LYS A 226 27.03 13.73 1.05
N ASN A 227 28.09 13.13 0.52
CA ASN A 227 28.23 12.89 -0.91
C ASN A 227 27.25 11.80 -1.43
N ASP A 228 26.79 10.89 -0.57
CA ASP A 228 25.80 9.87 -0.93
C ASP A 228 24.41 10.47 -1.14
N LEU A 229 24.12 11.61 -0.51
CA LEU A 229 22.87 12.34 -0.65
C LEU A 229 22.77 13.14 -1.96
N LEU A 230 23.87 13.33 -2.67
CA LEU A 230 23.85 14.09 -3.93
C LEU A 230 23.00 13.36 -4.97
N PRO A 231 22.00 14.03 -5.57
CA PRO A 231 21.13 13.42 -6.56
C PRO A 231 21.93 13.02 -7.80
N ASN A 232 21.73 11.80 -8.27
CA ASN A 232 22.31 11.28 -9.48
C ASN A 232 21.20 10.73 -10.38
N TRP A 233 21.13 11.21 -11.62
CA TRP A 233 20.04 10.88 -12.55
C TRP A 233 19.94 9.38 -12.83
N GLU A 234 21.05 8.70 -13.07
CA GLU A 234 21.07 7.27 -13.37
C GLU A 234 20.52 6.45 -12.19
N ARG A 235 20.98 6.75 -10.96
CA ARG A 235 20.47 6.09 -9.75
C ARG A 235 19.01 6.41 -9.49
N SER A 236 18.61 7.67 -9.65
CA SER A 236 17.22 8.10 -9.50
C SER A 236 16.30 7.35 -10.47
N ARG A 237 16.75 7.16 -11.72
CA ARG A 237 16.02 6.36 -12.72
C ARG A 237 15.87 4.90 -12.30
N LEU A 238 16.93 4.27 -11.79
CA LEU A 238 16.90 2.87 -11.33
C LEU A 238 16.04 2.71 -10.08
N ILE A 239 16.09 3.65 -9.14
CA ILE A 239 15.19 3.70 -7.96
C ILE A 239 13.75 3.80 -8.44
N SER A 240 13.42 4.75 -9.29
CA SER A 240 12.07 4.94 -9.82
C SER A 240 11.58 3.72 -10.59
N ALA A 241 12.44 3.06 -11.37
CA ALA A 241 12.07 1.87 -12.13
C ALA A 241 11.60 0.72 -11.23
N LEU A 242 12.31 0.43 -10.12
CA LEU A 242 11.93 -0.63 -9.21
C LEU A 242 10.74 -0.25 -8.31
N GLY A 243 10.58 1.02 -7.96
CA GLY A 243 9.44 1.49 -7.19
C GLY A 243 8.17 1.72 -7.99
N ALA A 244 8.27 1.79 -9.33
CA ALA A 244 7.16 2.11 -10.22
C ALA A 244 5.97 1.15 -10.09
N ALA A 245 6.21 -0.13 -9.84
CA ALA A 245 5.16 -1.12 -9.63
C ALA A 245 4.23 -0.73 -8.47
N SER A 246 4.80 -0.36 -7.33
CA SER A 246 4.04 0.07 -6.15
C SER A 246 3.35 1.43 -6.35
N CYS A 247 4.03 2.36 -7.02
CA CYS A 247 3.49 3.68 -7.36
C CYS A 247 2.26 3.57 -8.28
N PHE A 248 2.40 2.87 -9.39
CA PHE A 248 1.30 2.70 -10.35
C PHE A 248 0.12 1.93 -9.76
N ASN A 249 0.39 0.98 -8.85
CA ASN A 249 -0.69 0.28 -8.16
C ASN A 249 -1.57 1.22 -7.33
N GLN A 250 -1.01 2.24 -6.68
CA GLN A 250 -1.78 3.22 -5.93
C GLN A 250 -2.72 4.03 -6.82
N PHE A 251 -2.23 4.48 -7.97
CA PHE A 251 -3.08 5.17 -8.95
C PHE A 251 -4.13 4.24 -9.57
N ALA A 252 -3.76 3.01 -9.85
CA ALA A 252 -4.67 2.01 -10.39
C ALA A 252 -5.85 1.73 -9.45
N ILE A 253 -5.59 1.56 -8.15
CA ILE A 253 -6.64 1.37 -7.13
C ILE A 253 -7.59 2.58 -7.12
N MET A 254 -7.06 3.81 -7.18
CA MET A 254 -7.88 5.02 -7.20
C MET A 254 -8.79 5.08 -8.43
N VAL A 255 -8.24 4.82 -9.62
CA VAL A 255 -9.02 4.84 -10.88
C VAL A 255 -10.11 3.77 -10.86
N VAL A 256 -9.77 2.55 -10.43
CA VAL A 256 -10.74 1.46 -10.31
C VAL A 256 -11.84 1.79 -9.32
N GLN A 257 -11.52 2.39 -8.15
CA GLN A 257 -12.51 2.75 -7.16
C GLN A 257 -13.51 3.80 -7.68
N ILE A 258 -13.02 4.81 -8.41
CA ILE A 258 -13.88 5.82 -9.04
C ILE A 258 -14.80 5.17 -10.07
N THR A 259 -14.25 4.32 -10.94
CA THR A 259 -15.02 3.62 -11.99
C THR A 259 -16.06 2.69 -11.36
N LEU A 260 -15.66 1.93 -10.34
CA LEU A 260 -16.54 1.01 -9.61
C LEU A 260 -17.73 1.73 -9.00
N ASN A 261 -17.48 2.85 -8.30
CA ASN A 261 -18.54 3.63 -7.68
C ASN A 261 -19.50 4.18 -8.73
N ASN A 262 -18.99 4.75 -9.85
CA ASN A 262 -19.83 5.26 -10.93
C ASN A 262 -20.66 4.15 -11.58
N THR A 263 -20.08 2.99 -11.82
CA THR A 263 -20.77 1.84 -12.41
C THR A 263 -21.88 1.32 -11.47
N LEU A 264 -21.57 1.19 -10.17
CA LEU A 264 -22.57 0.77 -9.18
C LEU A 264 -23.72 1.77 -9.05
N THR A 265 -23.44 3.07 -9.13
CA THR A 265 -24.48 4.11 -9.10
C THR A 265 -25.37 4.01 -10.33
N HIS A 266 -24.77 3.88 -11.51
CA HIS A 266 -25.52 3.83 -12.79
C HIS A 266 -26.40 2.60 -12.89
N TYR A 267 -25.82 1.41 -12.79
CA TYR A 267 -26.58 0.14 -12.91
C TYR A 267 -27.40 -0.20 -11.66
N GLY A 268 -27.05 0.37 -10.50
CA GLY A 268 -27.84 0.28 -9.29
C GLY A 268 -29.19 0.99 -9.42
N ALA A 269 -29.21 2.18 -10.03
CA ALA A 269 -30.43 2.94 -10.26
C ALA A 269 -31.49 2.17 -11.07
N ASP A 270 -31.03 1.33 -12.00
CA ASP A 270 -31.89 0.48 -12.85
C ASP A 270 -32.23 -0.86 -12.17
N SER A 271 -31.71 -1.14 -10.99
CA SER A 271 -31.95 -2.38 -10.25
C SER A 271 -33.07 -2.23 -9.21
N ILE A 272 -33.63 -3.37 -8.78
CA ILE A 272 -34.63 -3.44 -7.70
C ILE A 272 -34.09 -2.86 -6.38
N ASN A 273 -32.78 -2.85 -6.19
CA ASN A 273 -32.12 -2.43 -4.97
C ASN A 273 -31.77 -0.92 -4.94
N GLY A 274 -32.02 -0.18 -6.05
CA GLY A 274 -31.60 1.21 -6.19
C GLY A 274 -30.06 1.37 -6.20
N SER A 275 -29.57 2.59 -6.26
CA SER A 275 -28.13 2.88 -6.28
C SER A 275 -27.47 2.85 -4.90
N GLU A 276 -28.23 3.09 -3.84
CA GLU A 276 -27.68 3.26 -2.48
C GLU A 276 -27.18 1.95 -1.87
N ILE A 277 -27.97 0.87 -2.00
CA ILE A 277 -27.62 -0.45 -1.45
C ILE A 277 -26.34 -1.01 -2.06
N PRO A 278 -26.18 -1.09 -3.40
CA PRO A 278 -24.94 -1.57 -4.00
C PRO A 278 -23.70 -0.74 -3.62
N LEU A 279 -23.85 0.57 -3.56
CA LEU A 279 -22.77 1.46 -3.18
C LEU A 279 -22.34 1.26 -1.71
N ALA A 280 -23.31 1.14 -0.79
CA ALA A 280 -23.05 0.86 0.61
C ALA A 280 -22.35 -0.51 0.79
N CYS A 281 -22.82 -1.55 0.09
CA CYS A 281 -22.23 -2.88 0.13
C CYS A 281 -20.79 -2.89 -0.40
N SER A 282 -20.54 -2.18 -1.51
CA SER A 282 -19.17 -2.02 -2.05
C SER A 282 -18.24 -1.34 -1.05
N GLY A 283 -18.73 -0.35 -0.31
CA GLY A 283 -17.98 0.32 0.75
C GLY A 283 -17.54 -0.65 1.86
N ILE A 284 -18.40 -1.58 2.26
CA ILE A 284 -18.06 -2.61 3.27
C ILE A 284 -17.04 -3.59 2.71
N ILE A 285 -17.24 -4.09 1.48
CA ILE A 285 -16.29 -4.99 0.82
C ILE A 285 -14.91 -4.34 0.73
N THR A 286 -14.84 -3.06 0.36
CA THR A 286 -13.59 -2.30 0.31
C THR A 286 -12.88 -2.25 1.66
N LYS A 287 -13.60 -2.01 2.76
CA LYS A 287 -13.04 -1.99 4.13
C LYS A 287 -12.55 -3.38 4.57
N VAL A 288 -13.31 -4.42 4.30
CA VAL A 288 -12.94 -5.80 4.61
C VAL A 288 -11.71 -6.23 3.82
N ASN A 289 -11.69 -5.93 2.52
CA ASN A 289 -10.53 -6.15 1.67
C ASN A 289 -9.29 -5.37 2.14
N MET A 290 -9.45 -4.13 2.59
CA MET A 290 -8.35 -3.32 3.13
C MET A 290 -7.68 -4.00 4.33
N ILE A 291 -8.46 -4.61 5.24
CA ILE A 291 -7.93 -5.37 6.37
C ILE A 291 -7.19 -6.61 5.88
N TYR A 292 -7.80 -7.40 5.00
CA TYR A 292 -7.18 -8.60 4.43
C TYR A 292 -5.88 -8.27 3.67
N PHE A 293 -5.91 -7.32 2.75
CA PHE A 293 -4.73 -6.93 1.98
C PHE A 293 -3.64 -6.29 2.84
N SER A 294 -3.97 -5.68 3.99
CA SER A 294 -2.96 -5.20 4.94
C SER A 294 -2.07 -6.32 5.46
N ILE A 295 -2.64 -7.52 5.69
CA ILE A 295 -1.88 -8.70 6.08
C ILE A 295 -0.99 -9.18 4.93
N ILE A 296 -1.54 -9.31 3.73
CA ILE A 296 -0.81 -9.80 2.55
C ILE A 296 0.31 -8.83 2.13
N ILE A 297 0.02 -7.54 2.12
CA ILE A 297 1.01 -6.50 1.79
C ILE A 297 2.11 -6.45 2.85
N GLY A 298 1.75 -6.54 4.14
CA GLY A 298 2.72 -6.59 5.23
C GLY A 298 3.66 -7.81 5.12
N LEU A 299 3.09 -8.97 4.82
CA LEU A 299 3.84 -10.20 4.55
C LEU A 299 4.80 -10.03 3.36
N SER A 300 4.30 -9.47 2.28
CA SER A 300 5.06 -9.18 1.05
C SER A 300 6.19 -8.17 1.27
N GLN A 301 5.95 -7.14 2.09
CA GLN A 301 6.98 -6.16 2.46
C GLN A 301 8.07 -6.75 3.35
N GLY A 302 7.74 -7.72 4.21
CA GLY A 302 8.72 -8.48 4.99
C GLY A 302 9.62 -9.37 4.13
N LEU A 303 9.10 -9.91 3.03
CA LEU A 303 9.86 -10.70 2.06
C LEU A 303 10.94 -9.87 1.33
N GLN A 304 10.67 -8.62 1.02
CA GLN A 304 11.48 -7.76 0.16
C GLN A 304 12.97 -7.73 0.53
N PRO A 305 13.40 -7.35 1.75
CA PRO A 305 14.83 -7.28 2.09
C PRO A 305 15.52 -8.64 2.04
N ILE A 306 14.82 -9.71 2.41
CA ILE A 306 15.36 -11.08 2.39
C ILE A 306 15.68 -11.51 0.96
N VAL A 307 14.73 -11.32 0.04
CA VAL A 307 14.88 -11.70 -1.37
C VAL A 307 15.90 -10.82 -2.07
N SER A 308 15.83 -9.50 -1.90
CA SER A 308 16.74 -8.57 -2.58
C SER A 308 18.20 -8.83 -2.19
N PHE A 309 18.49 -9.00 -0.90
CA PHE A 309 19.84 -9.31 -0.43
C PHE A 309 20.37 -10.64 -0.97
N ASN A 310 19.60 -11.72 -0.80
CA ASN A 310 20.02 -13.05 -1.22
C ASN A 310 20.13 -13.18 -2.76
N TYR A 311 19.30 -12.46 -3.52
CA TYR A 311 19.42 -12.42 -4.97
C TYR A 311 20.70 -11.69 -5.41
N GLY A 312 21.02 -10.55 -4.78
CA GLY A 312 22.28 -9.83 -4.99
C GLY A 312 23.50 -10.68 -4.65
N ALA A 313 23.43 -11.49 -3.59
CA ALA A 313 24.46 -12.42 -3.18
C ALA A 313 24.48 -13.74 -3.99
N LYS A 314 23.66 -13.88 -5.03
CA LYS A 314 23.49 -15.10 -5.85
C LYS A 314 23.10 -16.36 -5.04
N LYS A 315 22.56 -16.20 -3.83
CA LYS A 315 22.07 -17.29 -2.98
C LYS A 315 20.65 -17.71 -3.41
N TYR A 316 20.49 -18.16 -4.65
CA TYR A 316 19.18 -18.42 -5.29
C TYR A 316 18.32 -19.45 -4.55
N ARG A 317 18.93 -20.45 -3.88
CA ARG A 317 18.20 -21.42 -3.06
C ARG A 317 17.42 -20.73 -1.95
N ARG A 318 18.02 -19.76 -1.27
CA ARG A 318 17.37 -18.98 -0.20
C ARG A 318 16.28 -18.07 -0.74
N VAL A 319 16.48 -17.49 -1.93
CA VAL A 319 15.46 -16.69 -2.63
C VAL A 319 14.21 -17.51 -2.91
N ILE A 320 14.38 -18.72 -3.47
CA ILE A 320 13.27 -19.64 -3.79
C ILE A 320 12.56 -20.10 -2.51
N GLU A 321 13.32 -20.42 -1.46
CA GLU A 321 12.76 -20.83 -0.17
C GLU A 321 11.92 -19.71 0.46
N ALA A 322 12.43 -18.48 0.50
CA ALA A 322 11.71 -17.31 1.03
C ALA A 322 10.42 -17.04 0.26
N TYR A 323 10.49 -17.02 -1.08
CA TYR A 323 9.32 -16.80 -1.91
C TYR A 323 8.24 -17.86 -1.72
N ARG A 324 8.61 -19.15 -1.70
CA ARG A 324 7.68 -20.27 -1.50
C ARG A 324 7.05 -20.25 -0.12
N LEU A 325 7.84 -19.98 0.93
CA LEU A 325 7.33 -19.91 2.29
C LEU A 325 6.34 -18.74 2.44
N THR A 326 6.64 -17.60 1.82
CA THR A 326 5.75 -16.43 1.82
C THR A 326 4.43 -16.73 1.10
N LEU A 327 4.50 -17.40 -0.07
CA LEU A 327 3.30 -17.83 -0.79
C LEU A 327 2.47 -18.82 0.04
N LEU A 328 3.11 -19.78 0.70
CA LEU A 328 2.42 -20.74 1.55
C LEU A 328 1.68 -20.05 2.70
N ILE A 329 2.36 -19.19 3.44
CA ILE A 329 1.74 -18.43 4.54
C ILE A 329 0.61 -17.53 3.99
N GLY A 330 0.86 -16.80 2.89
CA GLY A 330 -0.15 -15.97 2.24
C GLY A 330 -1.38 -16.78 1.83
N THR A 331 -1.19 -17.97 1.24
CA THR A 331 -2.30 -18.85 0.82
C THR A 331 -3.09 -19.35 2.03
N VAL A 332 -2.44 -19.73 3.13
CA VAL A 332 -3.13 -20.14 4.37
C VAL A 332 -3.99 -18.98 4.90
N VAL A 333 -3.45 -17.78 4.99
CA VAL A 333 -4.20 -16.59 5.42
C VAL A 333 -5.38 -16.32 4.48
N SER A 334 -5.16 -16.45 3.17
CA SER A 334 -6.19 -16.23 2.15
C SER A 334 -7.32 -17.27 2.20
N ILE A 335 -6.99 -18.54 2.49
CA ILE A 335 -8.00 -19.59 2.69
C ILE A 335 -8.84 -19.30 3.94
N ILE A 336 -8.21 -18.87 5.04
CA ILE A 336 -8.93 -18.49 6.26
C ILE A 336 -9.87 -17.30 5.97
N ALA A 337 -9.38 -16.27 5.29
CA ALA A 337 -10.19 -15.13 4.90
C ALA A 337 -11.36 -15.54 3.98
N PHE A 338 -11.11 -16.36 2.98
CA PHE A 338 -12.13 -16.93 2.11
C PHE A 338 -13.21 -17.69 2.91
N ALA A 339 -12.79 -18.57 3.82
CA ALA A 339 -13.72 -19.30 4.66
C ALA A 339 -14.60 -18.34 5.51
N CYS A 340 -13.99 -17.30 6.11
CA CYS A 340 -14.75 -16.28 6.84
C CYS A 340 -15.76 -15.54 5.95
N PHE A 341 -15.36 -15.16 4.75
CA PHE A 341 -16.20 -14.41 3.82
C PHE A 341 -17.36 -15.26 3.24
N GLN A 342 -17.15 -16.56 3.07
CA GLN A 342 -18.18 -17.46 2.54
C GLN A 342 -19.14 -17.98 3.63
N LEU A 343 -18.64 -18.22 4.86
CA LEU A 343 -19.42 -18.80 5.94
C LEU A 343 -20.14 -17.76 6.79
N PHE A 344 -19.54 -16.58 6.97
CA PHE A 344 -20.04 -15.55 7.90
C PHE A 344 -20.27 -14.18 7.25
N PRO A 345 -20.76 -14.07 5.98
CA PRO A 345 -20.90 -12.76 5.33
C PRO A 345 -21.86 -11.84 6.08
N ARG A 346 -23.02 -12.35 6.55
CA ARG A 346 -24.04 -11.57 7.25
C ARG A 346 -23.54 -10.98 8.57
N GLN A 347 -22.74 -11.74 9.33
CA GLN A 347 -22.14 -11.28 10.58
C GLN A 347 -21.11 -10.18 10.33
N ILE A 348 -20.28 -10.35 9.28
CA ILE A 348 -19.29 -9.35 8.88
C ILE A 348 -19.97 -8.06 8.43
N ILE A 349 -21.01 -8.16 7.60
CA ILE A 349 -21.79 -7.00 7.13
C ILE A 349 -22.46 -6.29 8.31
N GLY A 350 -23.10 -7.03 9.21
CA GLY A 350 -23.77 -6.51 10.40
C GLY A 350 -22.84 -5.77 11.37
N PHE A 351 -21.54 -6.11 11.38
CA PHE A 351 -20.56 -5.38 12.18
C PHE A 351 -20.34 -3.93 11.69
N PHE A 352 -20.55 -3.67 10.39
CA PHE A 352 -20.36 -2.33 9.79
C PHE A 352 -21.64 -1.48 9.78
N GLY A 353 -22.81 -2.06 10.03
CA GLY A 353 -24.07 -1.35 10.10
C GLY A 353 -25.28 -2.26 9.94
N GLU A 354 -26.42 -1.78 10.40
CA GLU A 354 -27.71 -2.44 10.24
C GLU A 354 -28.41 -1.93 8.98
N GLY A 355 -29.17 -2.80 8.30
CA GLY A 355 -29.89 -2.47 7.09
C GLY A 355 -31.19 -3.30 6.95
N SER A 356 -31.93 -3.07 5.86
CA SER A 356 -33.11 -3.85 5.51
C SER A 356 -32.74 -5.29 5.13
N GLU A 357 -33.70 -6.20 5.11
CA GLU A 357 -33.44 -7.58 4.66
C GLU A 357 -32.98 -7.63 3.20
N ALA A 358 -33.49 -6.75 2.35
CA ALA A 358 -33.01 -6.60 0.96
C ALA A 358 -31.54 -6.19 0.89
N TYR A 359 -31.11 -5.30 1.80
CA TYR A 359 -29.69 -4.93 1.93
C TYR A 359 -28.81 -6.12 2.31
N TYR A 360 -29.22 -6.93 3.30
CA TYR A 360 -28.46 -8.11 3.70
C TYR A 360 -28.39 -9.15 2.60
N GLN A 361 -29.50 -9.43 1.91
CA GLN A 361 -29.54 -10.40 0.80
C GLN A 361 -28.60 -10.00 -0.34
N PHE A 362 -28.68 -8.76 -0.79
CA PHE A 362 -27.78 -8.24 -1.84
C PHE A 362 -26.31 -8.26 -1.39
N ALA A 363 -26.04 -7.82 -0.15
CA ALA A 363 -24.69 -7.77 0.38
C ALA A 363 -24.07 -9.16 0.54
N GLU A 364 -24.83 -10.17 1.01
CA GLU A 364 -24.37 -11.56 1.11
C GLU A 364 -24.03 -12.14 -0.26
N GLU A 365 -24.89 -11.92 -1.26
CA GLU A 365 -24.64 -12.36 -2.63
C GLU A 365 -23.39 -11.69 -3.21
N TYR A 366 -23.27 -10.37 -3.06
CA TYR A 366 -22.12 -9.62 -3.51
C TYR A 366 -20.83 -10.08 -2.83
N PHE A 367 -20.85 -10.30 -1.52
CA PHE A 367 -19.71 -10.83 -0.78
C PHE A 367 -19.25 -12.17 -1.31
N ARG A 368 -20.18 -13.12 -1.47
CA ARG A 368 -19.88 -14.49 -1.90
C ARG A 368 -19.33 -14.54 -3.32
N ILE A 369 -19.89 -13.76 -4.24
CA ILE A 369 -19.45 -13.76 -5.65
C ILE A 369 -18.16 -12.97 -5.81
N TYR A 370 -18.13 -11.71 -5.35
CA TYR A 370 -16.99 -10.82 -5.58
C TYR A 370 -15.71 -11.33 -4.91
N LEU A 371 -15.83 -11.92 -3.71
CA LEU A 371 -14.71 -12.44 -2.92
C LEU A 371 -14.48 -13.95 -3.10
N PHE A 372 -15.03 -14.55 -4.16
CA PHE A 372 -14.96 -16.00 -4.36
C PHE A 372 -13.52 -16.51 -4.52
N PHE A 373 -12.65 -15.78 -5.22
CA PHE A 373 -11.25 -16.19 -5.42
C PHE A 373 -10.26 -15.59 -4.41
N THR A 374 -10.73 -15.06 -3.28
CA THR A 374 -9.85 -14.51 -2.23
C THR A 374 -8.72 -15.46 -1.83
N PHE A 375 -8.95 -16.79 -1.89
CA PHE A 375 -7.90 -17.78 -1.60
C PHE A 375 -6.72 -17.77 -2.58
N LEU A 376 -6.82 -17.10 -3.73
CA LEU A 376 -5.76 -16.89 -4.71
C LEU A 376 -5.16 -15.47 -4.67
N ASP A 377 -5.83 -14.52 -4.04
CA ASP A 377 -5.49 -13.10 -4.11
C ASP A 377 -4.12 -12.74 -3.55
N CYS A 378 -3.55 -13.57 -2.70
CA CYS A 378 -2.19 -13.34 -2.18
C CYS A 378 -1.10 -13.51 -3.25
N ILE A 379 -1.36 -14.31 -4.31
CA ILE A 379 -0.32 -14.70 -5.28
C ILE A 379 0.18 -13.49 -6.04
N GLN A 380 -0.74 -12.63 -6.51
CA GLN A 380 -0.41 -11.47 -7.35
C GLN A 380 0.45 -10.43 -6.60
N PRO A 381 0.07 -9.89 -5.41
CA PRO A 381 0.87 -8.86 -4.73
C PRO A 381 2.20 -9.39 -4.21
N ILE A 382 2.25 -10.64 -3.73
CA ILE A 382 3.51 -11.27 -3.30
C ILE A 382 4.45 -11.42 -4.49
N SER A 383 3.96 -11.89 -5.65
CA SER A 383 4.78 -12.07 -6.86
C SER A 383 5.22 -10.73 -7.46
N SER A 384 4.35 -9.72 -7.48
CA SER A 384 4.72 -8.37 -7.96
C SER A 384 5.89 -7.79 -7.15
N ASN A 385 5.78 -7.85 -5.82
CA ASN A 385 6.85 -7.38 -4.94
C ASN A 385 8.12 -8.25 -5.02
N PHE A 386 7.98 -9.56 -5.20
CA PHE A 386 9.09 -10.47 -5.47
C PHE A 386 9.89 -10.04 -6.71
N PHE A 387 9.22 -9.76 -7.85
CA PHE A 387 9.90 -9.31 -9.07
C PHE A 387 10.60 -7.96 -8.89
N THR A 388 9.98 -7.02 -8.20
CA THR A 388 10.60 -5.75 -7.80
C THR A 388 11.86 -6.00 -6.95
N SER A 389 11.78 -6.92 -5.99
CA SER A 389 12.86 -7.24 -5.07
C SER A 389 14.09 -7.88 -5.75
N ILE A 390 13.88 -8.65 -6.81
CA ILE A 390 14.98 -9.24 -7.62
C ILE A 390 15.46 -8.34 -8.76
N GLY A 391 15.02 -7.08 -8.81
CA GLY A 391 15.46 -6.11 -9.80
C GLY A 391 14.77 -6.20 -11.16
N LYS A 392 13.69 -6.98 -11.30
CA LYS A 392 12.94 -7.16 -12.56
C LYS A 392 11.73 -6.22 -12.64
N ALA A 393 12.01 -4.91 -12.73
CA ALA A 393 11.02 -3.83 -12.70
C ALA A 393 9.83 -4.04 -13.64
N THR A 394 10.08 -4.36 -14.90
CA THR A 394 9.02 -4.55 -15.92
C THR A 394 8.03 -5.63 -15.52
N LYS A 395 8.50 -6.78 -15.03
CA LYS A 395 7.62 -7.87 -14.57
C LYS A 395 6.83 -7.46 -13.33
N GLY A 396 7.46 -6.73 -12.40
CA GLY A 396 6.79 -6.17 -11.23
C GLY A 396 5.67 -5.21 -11.62
N ILE A 397 5.92 -4.29 -12.54
CA ILE A 397 4.92 -3.33 -13.04
C ILE A 397 3.75 -4.06 -13.73
N ILE A 398 4.05 -4.98 -14.64
CA ILE A 398 3.01 -5.75 -15.33
C ILE A 398 2.11 -6.46 -14.32
N LEU A 399 2.67 -7.20 -13.37
CA LEU A 399 1.89 -7.91 -12.36
C LEU A 399 1.13 -6.96 -11.44
N SER A 400 1.73 -5.84 -11.06
CA SER A 400 1.07 -4.83 -10.23
C SER A 400 -0.19 -4.26 -10.88
N LEU A 401 -0.14 -4.01 -12.19
CA LEU A 401 -1.26 -3.44 -12.96
C LEU A 401 -2.25 -4.49 -13.46
N THR A 402 -1.85 -5.77 -13.47
CA THR A 402 -2.65 -6.84 -14.07
C THR A 402 -4.05 -6.92 -13.47
N ARG A 403 -4.17 -6.97 -12.15
CA ARG A 403 -5.46 -7.08 -11.47
C ARG A 403 -6.32 -5.84 -11.69
N GLN A 404 -5.75 -4.67 -11.47
CA GLN A 404 -6.52 -3.42 -11.41
C GLN A 404 -6.86 -2.87 -12.80
N ILE A 405 -5.84 -2.68 -13.65
CA ILE A 405 -5.97 -1.97 -14.93
C ILE A 405 -6.23 -2.93 -16.10
N ILE A 406 -5.54 -4.08 -16.11
CA ILE A 406 -5.63 -4.98 -17.26
C ILE A 406 -6.92 -5.80 -17.23
N PHE A 407 -7.32 -6.28 -16.05
CA PHE A 407 -8.51 -7.12 -15.92
C PHE A 407 -9.69 -6.38 -15.28
N LEU A 408 -9.57 -5.89 -14.06
CA LEU A 408 -10.71 -5.40 -13.29
C LEU A 408 -11.37 -4.17 -13.94
N LEU A 409 -10.59 -3.18 -14.35
CA LEU A 409 -11.12 -1.94 -14.94
C LEU A 409 -11.96 -2.21 -16.22
N PRO A 410 -11.48 -2.97 -17.23
CA PRO A 410 -12.30 -3.30 -18.39
C PRO A 410 -13.52 -4.15 -18.04
N LEU A 411 -13.38 -5.13 -17.13
CA LEU A 411 -14.48 -6.00 -16.74
C LEU A 411 -15.58 -5.26 -15.98
N ILE A 412 -15.25 -4.28 -15.12
CA ILE A 412 -16.25 -3.42 -14.47
C ILE A 412 -17.07 -2.61 -15.47
N VAL A 413 -16.50 -2.27 -16.63
CA VAL A 413 -17.23 -1.51 -17.67
C VAL A 413 -17.99 -2.44 -18.59
N ILE A 414 -17.42 -3.58 -18.98
CA ILE A 414 -17.96 -4.47 -20.03
C ILE A 414 -19.03 -5.41 -19.47
N LEU A 415 -18.77 -6.09 -18.34
CA LEU A 415 -19.70 -7.10 -17.84
C LEU A 415 -21.08 -6.57 -17.43
N PRO A 416 -21.19 -5.35 -16.86
CA PRO A 416 -22.50 -4.77 -16.56
C PRO A 416 -23.38 -4.51 -17.79
N LEU A 417 -22.80 -4.36 -18.99
CA LEU A 417 -23.57 -4.24 -20.22
C LEU A 417 -24.41 -5.50 -20.53
N PHE A 418 -23.96 -6.65 -20.05
CA PHE A 418 -24.62 -7.96 -20.30
C PHE A 418 -25.38 -8.48 -19.08
N TYR A 419 -24.89 -8.22 -17.89
CA TYR A 419 -25.40 -8.79 -16.63
C TYR A 419 -25.93 -7.74 -15.64
N GLY A 420 -26.04 -6.47 -16.05
CA GLY A 420 -26.46 -5.41 -15.14
C GLY A 420 -25.53 -5.30 -13.91
N ILE A 421 -26.11 -5.06 -12.75
CA ILE A 421 -25.34 -4.88 -11.52
C ILE A 421 -24.53 -6.14 -11.12
N ASN A 422 -25.02 -7.34 -11.45
CA ASN A 422 -24.32 -8.59 -11.18
C ASN A 422 -23.02 -8.69 -11.97
N GLY A 423 -22.92 -8.00 -13.12
CA GLY A 423 -21.70 -7.89 -13.90
C GLY A 423 -20.53 -7.30 -13.12
N VAL A 424 -20.79 -6.39 -12.16
CA VAL A 424 -19.77 -5.84 -11.28
C VAL A 424 -19.23 -6.90 -10.32
N MET A 425 -20.11 -7.77 -9.79
CA MET A 425 -19.71 -8.88 -8.92
C MET A 425 -18.80 -9.87 -9.66
N TYR A 426 -19.18 -10.24 -10.88
CA TYR A 426 -18.39 -11.15 -11.73
C TYR A 426 -17.06 -10.53 -12.18
N ALA A 427 -16.98 -9.20 -12.32
CA ALA A 427 -15.75 -8.50 -12.69
C ALA A 427 -14.65 -8.71 -11.66
N GLY A 428 -14.95 -8.57 -10.37
CA GLY A 428 -13.98 -8.80 -9.28
C GLY A 428 -13.47 -10.23 -9.30
N MET A 429 -14.38 -11.20 -9.27
CA MET A 429 -14.06 -12.63 -9.28
C MET A 429 -13.17 -13.01 -10.48
N THR A 430 -13.52 -12.57 -11.68
CA THR A 430 -12.78 -12.91 -12.91
C THR A 430 -11.39 -12.28 -12.92
N ALA A 431 -11.27 -11.01 -12.46
CA ALA A 431 -10.00 -10.30 -12.39
C ALA A 431 -9.03 -10.97 -11.42
N ASP A 432 -9.50 -11.39 -10.26
CA ASP A 432 -8.71 -12.07 -9.23
C ASP A 432 -8.14 -13.39 -9.75
N PHE A 433 -8.98 -14.21 -10.38
CA PHE A 433 -8.54 -15.47 -11.00
C PHE A 433 -7.49 -15.25 -12.08
N ALA A 434 -7.76 -14.36 -13.03
CA ALA A 434 -6.85 -14.10 -14.15
C ALA A 434 -5.49 -13.54 -13.69
N ALA A 435 -5.52 -12.62 -12.71
CA ALA A 435 -4.30 -12.06 -12.12
C ALA A 435 -3.49 -13.12 -11.37
N ALA A 436 -4.14 -13.99 -10.60
CA ALA A 436 -3.48 -15.07 -9.86
C ALA A 436 -2.81 -16.08 -10.81
N VAL A 437 -3.49 -16.48 -11.90
CA VAL A 437 -2.94 -17.42 -12.88
C VAL A 437 -1.69 -16.84 -13.56
N LEU A 438 -1.75 -15.57 -14.00
CA LEU A 438 -0.59 -14.92 -14.62
C LEU A 438 0.57 -14.77 -13.64
N ALA A 439 0.29 -14.38 -12.39
CA ALA A 439 1.31 -14.24 -11.36
C ALA A 439 1.96 -15.58 -11.00
N ALA A 440 1.16 -16.64 -10.87
CA ALA A 440 1.66 -17.99 -10.62
C ALA A 440 2.54 -18.50 -11.77
N TYR A 441 2.13 -18.30 -13.02
CA TYR A 441 2.91 -18.68 -14.20
C TYR A 441 4.27 -17.96 -14.25
N LEU A 442 4.28 -16.63 -14.11
CA LEU A 442 5.52 -15.85 -14.15
C LEU A 442 6.44 -16.19 -12.98
N GLY A 443 5.89 -16.35 -11.78
CA GLY A 443 6.63 -16.76 -10.58
C GLY A 443 7.24 -18.15 -10.73
N TRP A 444 6.47 -19.10 -11.23
CA TRP A 444 6.96 -20.48 -11.51
C TRP A 444 8.12 -20.44 -12.53
N ARG A 445 7.94 -19.73 -13.65
CA ARG A 445 8.99 -19.60 -14.68
C ARG A 445 10.27 -19.00 -14.13
N GLU A 446 10.17 -18.00 -13.25
CA GLU A 446 11.32 -17.36 -12.64
C GLU A 446 12.07 -18.32 -11.68
N VAL A 447 11.31 -19.09 -10.89
CA VAL A 447 11.88 -20.13 -10.02
C VAL A 447 12.62 -21.21 -10.83
N GLN A 448 12.06 -21.63 -11.99
CA GLN A 448 12.74 -22.59 -12.86
C GLN A 448 14.03 -22.02 -13.44
N LEU A 449 14.03 -20.75 -13.83
CA LEU A 449 15.23 -20.06 -14.33
C LEU A 449 16.34 -20.00 -13.25
N MET A 450 15.99 -19.65 -12.01
CA MET A 450 16.98 -19.67 -10.91
C MET A 450 17.50 -21.07 -10.62
N ARG A 451 16.67 -22.10 -10.76
CA ARG A 451 17.10 -23.50 -10.62
C ARG A 451 18.08 -23.93 -11.71
N SER A 452 17.88 -23.47 -12.95
CA SER A 452 18.84 -23.76 -14.04
C SER A 452 20.19 -23.12 -13.78
N TRP A 453 20.24 -21.89 -13.26
CA TRP A 453 21.51 -21.25 -12.89
C TRP A 453 22.25 -22.01 -11.79
N MET A 454 21.55 -22.49 -10.75
CA MET A 454 22.16 -23.31 -9.69
C MET A 454 22.71 -24.65 -10.19
N LYS A 455 22.21 -25.17 -11.32
CA LYS A 455 22.75 -26.41 -11.93
C LYS A 455 23.96 -26.11 -12.81
N ALA A 456 24.03 -24.93 -13.43
CA ALA A 456 25.15 -24.50 -14.28
C ALA A 456 26.39 -24.11 -13.46
N ASP A 457 26.19 -23.68 -12.20
CA ASP A 457 27.29 -23.31 -11.28
C ASP A 457 27.86 -24.54 -10.49
N LYS A 458 27.34 -25.76 -10.69
CA LYS A 458 27.85 -27.04 -10.19
C LYS A 458 28.65 -27.78 -11.23
#